data_1da51cdd590870e0db694fdd17f4d084
#
_entry.id   1da51cdd590870e0db694fdd17f4d084
#
_cell.length_a   1.000
_cell.length_b   1.000
_cell.length_c   1.000
_cell.angle_alpha   90.00
_cell.angle_beta   90.00
_cell.angle_gamma   90.00
#
_symmetry.space_group_name_H-M   'P 1'
#
loop_
_entity.id
_entity.type
_entity.pdbx_description
1 polymer ?
#
loop_
_entity_poly.entity_id
_entity_poly.type
_entity_poly.pdbx_seq_one_letter_code
_entity_poly.pdbx_strand_id
1 'polypeptide(L)'
;IYAADNGASIAQCSYGYDGGTYKNDNAYINIWPFEYRGLKYFLDPSNSNCDAVESNVAVFAAGNESSSYSAYPGALPQCISVTALGPDGLPAAYTNYGLGCNIAAPGGDDNYGQTSKILSTGIPEINGDYAWMAGTSMACPHVSSVIALGMSYALQLGRHFSSDEFRSMVYASVNDIDSRLTGGIKTCPDG
;
A
#
# COMPACT_ATOMS: atom_id res chain seq x y z
N ILE A 1 5.68 14.06 -9.97
CA ILE A 1 5.43 15.27 -10.76
C ILE A 1 4.57 14.89 -11.97
N TYR A 2 5.11 14.20 -12.98
CA TYR A 2 4.39 13.88 -14.23
C TYR A 2 2.96 13.31 -14.00
N ALA A 3 2.80 12.40 -13.06
CA ALA A 3 1.50 11.80 -12.75
C ALA A 3 0.48 12.85 -12.27
N ALA A 4 0.87 13.74 -11.36
CA ALA A 4 0.00 14.82 -10.89
C ALA A 4 -0.36 15.78 -12.03
N ASP A 5 0.63 16.21 -12.81
CA ASP A 5 0.43 17.14 -13.92
C ASP A 5 -0.45 16.57 -15.05
N ASN A 6 -0.61 15.24 -15.11
CA ASN A 6 -1.41 14.53 -16.11
C ASN A 6 -2.69 13.88 -15.53
N GLY A 7 -3.17 14.34 -14.39
CA GLY A 7 -4.50 14.02 -13.89
C GLY A 7 -4.60 12.75 -13.03
N ALA A 8 -3.48 12.16 -12.61
CA ALA A 8 -3.53 11.00 -11.72
C ALA A 8 -3.90 11.42 -10.29
N SER A 9 -4.93 10.80 -9.72
CA SER A 9 -5.36 11.00 -8.34
C SER A 9 -4.80 9.94 -7.39
N ILE A 10 -4.36 8.80 -7.93
CA ILE A 10 -3.77 7.70 -7.16
C ILE A 10 -2.45 7.28 -7.80
N ALA A 11 -1.39 7.26 -7.01
CA ALA A 11 -0.13 6.62 -7.37
C ALA A 11 -0.04 5.26 -6.69
N GLN A 12 -0.18 4.18 -7.48
CA GLN A 12 -0.01 2.80 -7.02
C GLN A 12 1.43 2.37 -7.27
N CYS A 13 2.16 2.05 -6.20
CA CYS A 13 3.60 1.85 -6.19
C CYS A 13 3.97 0.48 -5.58
N SER A 14 4.04 -0.56 -6.40
CA SER A 14 4.47 -1.91 -5.97
C SER A 14 5.99 -2.01 -5.86
N TYR A 15 6.64 -1.03 -5.26
CA TYR A 15 8.08 -0.96 -5.06
C TYR A 15 8.42 -0.19 -3.78
N GLY A 16 9.68 -0.27 -3.36
CA GLY A 16 10.25 0.45 -2.22
C GLY A 16 11.67 -0.01 -1.93
N TYR A 17 12.27 0.58 -0.92
CA TYR A 17 13.54 0.12 -0.35
C TYR A 17 13.27 -0.95 0.71
N ASP A 18 14.13 -1.96 0.83
CA ASP A 18 13.96 -3.06 1.77
C ASP A 18 13.63 -2.57 3.19
N GLY A 19 12.65 -3.22 3.83
CA GLY A 19 12.18 -2.88 5.16
C GLY A 19 13.30 -2.87 6.20
N GLY A 20 13.39 -1.78 6.96
CA GLY A 20 14.44 -1.57 7.97
C GLY A 20 15.74 -0.95 7.43
N THR A 21 15.89 -0.75 6.11
CA THR A 21 17.02 0.02 5.54
C THR A 21 17.04 1.45 6.09
N TYR A 22 15.87 2.07 6.15
CA TYR A 22 15.68 3.37 6.81
C TYR A 22 14.75 3.17 8.02
N LYS A 23 15.20 3.57 9.20
CA LYS A 23 14.46 3.39 10.47
C LYS A 23 13.62 4.59 10.88
N ASN A 24 13.69 5.68 10.12
CA ASN A 24 12.90 6.89 10.34
C ASN A 24 12.91 7.75 9.07
N ASP A 25 11.97 8.68 9.01
CA ASP A 25 11.75 9.56 7.86
C ASP A 25 12.99 10.38 7.50
N ASN A 26 13.70 10.92 8.50
CA ASN A 26 14.89 11.74 8.24
C ASN A 26 16.02 10.93 7.58
N ALA A 27 16.19 9.67 7.95
CA ALA A 27 17.19 8.80 7.33
C ALA A 27 16.91 8.59 5.85
N TYR A 28 15.63 8.38 5.48
CA TYR A 28 15.20 8.27 4.09
C TYR A 28 15.31 9.60 3.35
N ILE A 29 14.74 10.68 3.90
CA ILE A 29 14.66 12.00 3.25
C ILE A 29 16.05 12.57 2.95
N ASN A 30 17.02 12.37 3.85
CA ASN A 30 18.38 12.87 3.66
C ASN A 30 19.12 12.18 2.51
N ILE A 31 18.82 10.90 2.27
CA ILE A 31 19.45 10.12 1.19
C ILE A 31 18.72 10.36 -0.15
N TRP A 32 17.39 10.47 -0.12
CA TRP A 32 16.54 10.58 -1.31
C TRP A 32 15.70 11.87 -1.36
N PRO A 33 16.31 13.06 -1.23
CA PRO A 33 15.57 14.32 -1.16
C PRO A 33 14.81 14.65 -2.44
N PHE A 34 15.26 14.16 -3.60
CA PHE A 34 14.57 14.40 -4.88
C PHE A 34 13.30 13.53 -4.99
N GLU A 35 13.38 12.27 -4.59
CA GLU A 35 12.22 11.37 -4.57
C GLU A 35 11.16 11.89 -3.59
N TYR A 36 11.58 12.26 -2.39
CA TYR A 36 10.69 12.85 -1.38
C TYR A 36 10.01 14.14 -1.87
N ARG A 37 10.75 15.01 -2.57
CA ARG A 37 10.16 16.23 -3.17
C ARG A 37 9.14 15.92 -4.26
N GLY A 38 9.41 14.91 -5.09
CA GLY A 38 8.46 14.42 -6.10
C GLY A 38 7.19 13.88 -5.48
N LEU A 39 7.33 13.10 -4.39
CA LEU A 39 6.20 12.58 -3.65
C LEU A 39 5.39 13.70 -2.97
N LYS A 40 6.05 14.64 -2.30
CA LYS A 40 5.39 15.82 -1.73
C LYS A 40 4.60 16.62 -2.77
N TYR A 41 5.17 16.81 -3.96
CA TYR A 41 4.47 17.48 -5.05
C TYR A 41 3.20 16.74 -5.45
N PHE A 42 3.27 15.41 -5.56
CA PHE A 42 2.10 14.60 -5.90
C PHE A 42 1.00 14.70 -4.82
N LEU A 43 1.39 14.71 -3.55
CA LEU A 43 0.48 14.74 -2.39
C LEU A 43 0.05 16.16 -1.98
N ASP A 44 0.55 17.21 -2.63
CA ASP A 44 0.16 18.58 -2.34
C ASP A 44 -1.30 18.82 -2.75
N PRO A 45 -2.15 19.34 -1.85
CA PRO A 45 -3.54 19.65 -2.16
C PRO A 45 -3.74 20.53 -3.41
N SER A 46 -2.80 21.45 -3.68
CA SER A 46 -2.84 22.32 -4.86
C SER A 46 -2.68 21.55 -6.19
N ASN A 47 -2.19 20.31 -6.13
CA ASN A 47 -2.03 19.42 -7.27
C ASN A 47 -3.04 18.26 -7.28
N SER A 48 -4.11 18.36 -6.44
CA SER A 48 -5.16 17.34 -6.42
C SER A 48 -5.91 17.30 -7.76
N ASN A 49 -6.17 16.09 -8.23
CA ASN A 49 -6.90 15.82 -9.48
C ASN A 49 -8.26 15.16 -9.23
N CYS A 50 -8.73 15.14 -7.99
CA CYS A 50 -10.00 14.51 -7.64
C CYS A 50 -10.76 15.36 -6.62
N ASP A 51 -11.95 15.83 -7.00
CA ASP A 51 -12.82 16.64 -6.12
C ASP A 51 -13.38 15.87 -4.91
N ALA A 52 -13.17 14.54 -4.85
CA ALA A 52 -13.61 13.75 -3.71
C ALA A 52 -12.69 13.86 -2.48
N VAL A 53 -11.40 14.15 -2.70
CA VAL A 53 -10.38 14.16 -1.64
C VAL A 53 -9.46 15.36 -1.82
N GLU A 54 -9.09 15.99 -0.72
CA GLU A 54 -8.27 17.19 -0.68
C GLU A 54 -6.93 17.05 -1.41
N SER A 55 -6.29 15.87 -1.37
CA SER A 55 -5.03 15.60 -2.06
C SER A 55 -5.05 14.27 -2.81
N ASN A 56 -4.14 14.10 -3.75
CA ASN A 56 -3.87 12.81 -4.36
C ASN A 56 -3.40 11.78 -3.31
N VAL A 57 -3.54 10.49 -3.60
CA VAL A 57 -3.20 9.39 -2.67
C VAL A 57 -2.07 8.54 -3.23
N ALA A 58 -1.05 8.29 -2.42
CA ALA A 58 0.06 7.41 -2.75
C ALA A 58 -0.01 6.12 -1.92
N VAL A 59 -0.02 4.97 -2.60
CA VAL A 59 -0.14 3.64 -2.02
C VAL A 59 1.09 2.83 -2.39
N PHE A 60 1.75 2.26 -1.40
CA PHE A 60 3.01 1.52 -1.56
C PHE A 60 2.93 0.10 -1.01
N ALA A 61 3.68 -0.80 -1.62
CA ALA A 61 3.94 -2.10 -1.06
C ALA A 61 4.83 -1.98 0.19
N ALA A 62 4.49 -2.71 1.27
CA ALA A 62 5.23 -2.65 2.54
C ALA A 62 6.60 -3.35 2.50
N GLY A 63 6.85 -4.20 1.49
CA GLY A 63 8.07 -5.00 1.35
C GLY A 63 7.88 -6.48 1.75
N ASN A 64 8.86 -7.30 1.37
CA ASN A 64 8.76 -8.76 1.41
C ASN A 64 9.92 -9.43 2.19
N GLU A 65 10.53 -8.71 3.14
CA GLU A 65 11.71 -9.14 3.89
C GLU A 65 11.38 -9.73 5.25
N SER A 66 10.08 -9.91 5.58
CA SER A 66 9.62 -10.31 6.92
C SER A 66 10.18 -9.38 8.02
N SER A 67 10.32 -8.11 7.69
CA SER A 67 10.84 -7.05 8.57
C SER A 67 9.73 -6.45 9.43
N SER A 68 10.08 -6.04 10.66
CA SER A 68 9.18 -5.27 11.54
C SER A 68 9.08 -3.77 11.18
N TYR A 69 9.51 -3.41 9.98
CA TYR A 69 9.44 -2.07 9.40
C TYR A 69 8.89 -2.14 7.98
N SER A 70 8.03 -1.19 7.63
CA SER A 70 7.63 -0.99 6.23
C SER A 70 8.80 -0.49 5.38
N ALA A 71 8.75 -0.78 4.09
CA ALA A 71 9.63 -0.19 3.08
C ALA A 71 9.35 1.31 2.90
N TYR A 72 10.39 2.12 2.73
CA TYR A 72 10.25 3.50 2.26
C TYR A 72 10.13 3.52 0.72
N PRO A 73 9.39 4.48 0.17
CA PRO A 73 8.72 5.62 0.80
C PRO A 73 7.37 5.30 1.46
N GLY A 74 6.84 4.07 1.36
CA GLY A 74 5.55 3.66 1.91
C GLY A 74 5.40 3.90 3.42
N ALA A 75 6.50 3.82 4.18
CA ALA A 75 6.52 4.07 5.62
C ALA A 75 6.29 5.55 6.01
N LEU A 76 6.32 6.48 5.07
CA LEU A 76 6.04 7.89 5.35
C LEU A 76 4.58 8.08 5.80
N PRO A 77 4.31 8.93 6.82
CA PRO A 77 2.96 9.10 7.40
C PRO A 77 1.88 9.54 6.41
N GLN A 78 2.26 10.22 5.32
CA GLN A 78 1.35 10.68 4.29
C GLN A 78 1.03 9.62 3.23
N CYS A 79 1.73 8.48 3.24
CA CYS A 79 1.52 7.36 2.33
C CYS A 79 0.65 6.27 2.98
N ILE A 80 0.12 5.37 2.16
CA ILE A 80 -0.54 4.14 2.60
C ILE A 80 0.38 2.98 2.28
N SER A 81 0.87 2.29 3.30
CA SER A 81 1.70 1.10 3.17
C SER A 81 0.89 -0.17 3.34
N VAL A 82 0.97 -1.07 2.36
CA VAL A 82 0.12 -2.25 2.25
C VAL A 82 0.92 -3.53 2.50
N THR A 83 0.53 -4.28 3.52
CA THR A 83 1.05 -5.61 3.84
C THR A 83 0.26 -6.70 3.11
N ALA A 84 0.77 -7.92 3.07
CA ALA A 84 0.17 -9.02 2.34
C ALA A 84 -0.47 -10.06 3.28
N LEU A 85 -1.69 -10.50 2.94
CA LEU A 85 -2.34 -11.65 3.54
C LEU A 85 -2.24 -12.87 2.62
N GLY A 86 -2.05 -14.03 3.23
CA GLY A 86 -2.20 -15.34 2.60
C GLY A 86 -3.67 -15.74 2.41
N PRO A 87 -3.93 -16.93 1.82
CA PRO A 87 -5.28 -17.42 1.54
C PRO A 87 -6.08 -17.76 2.82
N ASP A 88 -5.41 -17.95 3.93
CA ASP A 88 -6.00 -18.16 5.25
C ASP A 88 -6.43 -16.85 5.94
N GLY A 89 -6.13 -15.68 5.31
CA GLY A 89 -6.39 -14.36 5.86
C GLY A 89 -5.47 -14.00 7.03
N LEU A 90 -4.29 -14.63 7.11
CA LEU A 90 -3.21 -14.29 8.04
C LEU A 90 -2.06 -13.61 7.28
N PRO A 91 -1.17 -12.90 7.99
CA PRO A 91 -0.01 -12.27 7.36
C PRO A 91 0.84 -13.30 6.59
N ALA A 92 1.07 -13.03 5.31
CA ALA A 92 1.93 -13.87 4.47
C ALA A 92 3.34 -14.00 5.06
N ALA A 93 4.00 -15.16 4.84
CA ALA A 93 5.28 -15.46 5.47
C ALA A 93 6.37 -14.42 5.19
N TYR A 94 6.35 -13.85 4.01
CA TYR A 94 7.32 -12.85 3.55
C TYR A 94 6.98 -11.42 3.96
N THR A 95 5.71 -11.09 4.28
CA THR A 95 5.26 -9.69 4.41
C THR A 95 6.00 -8.94 5.51
N ASN A 96 6.33 -7.69 5.25
CA ASN A 96 6.73 -6.75 6.30
C ASN A 96 5.52 -6.41 7.18
N TYR A 97 5.76 -5.95 8.40
CA TYR A 97 4.76 -5.70 9.44
C TYR A 97 5.23 -4.61 10.41
N GLY A 98 4.39 -4.21 11.35
CA GLY A 98 4.77 -3.25 12.40
C GLY A 98 4.90 -1.82 11.91
N LEU A 99 5.97 -1.13 12.30
CA LEU A 99 6.12 0.31 12.11
C LEU A 99 6.05 0.72 10.63
N GLY A 100 5.18 1.69 10.36
CA GLY A 100 4.95 2.25 9.01
C GLY A 100 4.04 1.41 8.12
N CYS A 101 3.57 0.24 8.56
CA CYS A 101 2.53 -0.53 7.88
C CYS A 101 1.15 -0.04 8.31
N ASN A 102 0.20 0.09 7.36
CA ASN A 102 -1.09 0.71 7.64
C ASN A 102 -2.29 -0.21 7.43
N ILE A 103 -2.26 -1.06 6.40
CA ILE A 103 -3.40 -1.88 6.00
C ILE A 103 -2.91 -3.17 5.33
N ALA A 104 -3.69 -4.23 5.47
CA ALA A 104 -3.41 -5.51 4.85
C ALA A 104 -4.39 -5.81 3.70
N ALA A 105 -3.91 -6.48 2.66
CA ALA A 105 -4.75 -6.94 1.55
C ALA A 105 -4.25 -8.29 1.00
N PRO A 106 -5.05 -9.02 0.20
CA PRO A 106 -4.63 -10.28 -0.39
C PRO A 106 -3.37 -10.11 -1.24
N GLY A 107 -2.30 -10.78 -0.85
CA GLY A 107 -1.02 -10.80 -1.56
C GLY A 107 -0.58 -12.21 -1.99
N GLY A 108 -1.29 -13.23 -1.51
CA GLY A 108 -0.92 -14.62 -1.71
C GLY A 108 0.22 -15.08 -0.79
N ASP A 109 0.46 -16.38 -0.73
CA ASP A 109 1.60 -16.94 0.01
C ASP A 109 2.07 -18.23 -0.67
N ASP A 110 3.38 -18.29 -0.98
CA ASP A 110 3.99 -19.46 -1.65
C ASP A 110 3.87 -20.77 -0.85
N ASN A 111 3.74 -20.67 0.48
CA ASN A 111 3.62 -21.83 1.36
C ASN A 111 2.34 -22.66 1.14
N TYR A 112 1.33 -22.07 0.49
CA TYR A 112 0.03 -22.73 0.23
C TYR A 112 -0.13 -23.22 -1.22
N GLY A 113 0.94 -23.15 -2.03
CA GLY A 113 0.95 -23.59 -3.42
C GLY A 113 0.51 -22.51 -4.42
N GLN A 114 0.49 -22.88 -5.71
CA GLN A 114 0.33 -21.89 -6.79
C GLN A 114 -1.05 -21.19 -6.78
N THR A 115 -2.12 -21.91 -6.49
CA THR A 115 -3.48 -21.36 -6.48
C THR A 115 -3.78 -20.46 -5.28
N SER A 116 -2.84 -20.36 -4.33
CA SER A 116 -2.91 -19.41 -3.21
C SER A 116 -2.35 -18.03 -3.54
N LYS A 117 -1.78 -17.88 -4.72
CA LYS A 117 -1.22 -16.63 -5.22
C LYS A 117 -2.29 -15.78 -5.90
N ILE A 118 -1.94 -14.57 -6.27
CA ILE A 118 -2.81 -13.65 -6.99
C ILE A 118 -2.63 -13.87 -8.49
N LEU A 119 -3.75 -14.16 -9.18
CA LEU A 119 -3.79 -14.28 -10.63
C LEU A 119 -3.96 -12.90 -11.26
N SER A 120 -3.13 -12.58 -12.22
CA SER A 120 -3.26 -11.35 -13.02
C SER A 120 -2.73 -11.58 -14.44
N THR A 121 -2.84 -10.56 -15.29
CA THR A 121 -2.24 -10.56 -16.62
C THR A 121 -0.72 -10.69 -16.52
N GLY A 122 -0.15 -11.48 -17.41
CA GLY A 122 1.28 -11.70 -17.52
C GLY A 122 1.90 -10.99 -18.71
N ILE A 123 3.17 -11.25 -18.93
CA ILE A 123 3.90 -10.86 -20.15
C ILE A 123 4.02 -12.13 -20.99
N PRO A 124 3.35 -12.21 -22.17
CA PRO A 124 3.24 -13.45 -22.94
C PRO A 124 4.59 -14.14 -23.19
N GLU A 125 5.64 -13.37 -23.47
CA GLU A 125 6.98 -13.86 -23.78
C GLU A 125 7.75 -14.36 -22.57
N ILE A 126 7.30 -14.03 -21.32
CA ILE A 126 8.02 -14.34 -20.09
C ILE A 126 7.27 -15.41 -19.28
N ASN A 127 5.97 -15.17 -19.04
CA ASN A 127 5.19 -15.97 -18.10
C ASN A 127 3.77 -16.29 -18.59
N GLY A 128 3.50 -16.10 -19.88
CA GLY A 128 2.19 -16.33 -20.50
C GLY A 128 1.19 -15.19 -20.30
N ASP A 129 0.01 -15.31 -20.89
CA ASP A 129 -1.03 -14.28 -20.84
C ASP A 129 -1.50 -13.96 -19.42
N TYR A 130 -1.41 -14.95 -18.52
CA TYR A 130 -1.75 -14.85 -17.10
C TYR A 130 -0.65 -15.46 -16.23
N ALA A 131 -0.37 -14.83 -15.12
CA ALA A 131 0.63 -15.27 -14.16
C ALA A 131 0.09 -15.26 -12.73
N TRP A 132 0.54 -16.25 -11.94
CA TRP A 132 0.29 -16.32 -10.51
C TRP A 132 1.49 -15.77 -9.76
N MET A 133 1.30 -14.72 -8.97
CA MET A 133 2.36 -14.07 -8.22
C MET A 133 1.96 -13.86 -6.77
N ALA A 134 2.94 -13.86 -5.85
CA ALA A 134 2.75 -13.51 -4.45
C ALA A 134 3.68 -12.35 -4.07
N GLY A 135 3.21 -11.48 -3.20
CA GLY A 135 3.97 -10.32 -2.72
C GLY A 135 3.10 -9.19 -2.22
N THR A 136 3.67 -8.30 -1.43
CA THR A 136 3.04 -7.01 -1.09
C THR A 136 2.79 -6.17 -2.33
N SER A 137 3.53 -6.44 -3.43
CA SER A 137 3.30 -5.87 -4.76
C SER A 137 1.93 -6.24 -5.33
N MET A 138 1.37 -7.41 -4.98
CA MET A 138 0.03 -7.86 -5.38
C MET A 138 -1.04 -7.36 -4.42
N ALA A 139 -0.72 -7.19 -3.15
CA ALA A 139 -1.62 -6.61 -2.15
C ALA A 139 -1.88 -5.11 -2.40
N CYS A 140 -0.85 -4.35 -2.76
CA CYS A 140 -0.90 -2.91 -3.00
C CYS A 140 -2.00 -2.48 -3.99
N PRO A 141 -2.14 -3.06 -5.20
CA PRO A 141 -3.19 -2.69 -6.15
C PRO A 141 -4.60 -3.02 -5.66
N HIS A 142 -4.82 -3.99 -4.78
CA HIS A 142 -6.13 -4.22 -4.18
C HIS A 142 -6.59 -3.01 -3.36
N VAL A 143 -5.71 -2.46 -2.53
CA VAL A 143 -6.01 -1.25 -1.74
C VAL A 143 -6.21 -0.04 -2.65
N SER A 144 -5.35 0.15 -3.65
CA SER A 144 -5.48 1.24 -4.63
C SER A 144 -6.83 1.18 -5.37
N SER A 145 -7.30 -0.02 -5.70
CA SER A 145 -8.60 -0.23 -6.35
C SER A 145 -9.77 0.12 -5.43
N VAL A 146 -9.71 -0.27 -4.15
CA VAL A 146 -10.72 0.10 -3.15
C VAL A 146 -10.77 1.63 -2.96
N ILE A 147 -9.59 2.28 -2.91
CA ILE A 147 -9.49 3.75 -2.83
C ILE A 147 -10.14 4.40 -4.06
N ALA A 148 -9.87 3.89 -5.26
CA ALA A 148 -10.47 4.42 -6.50
C ALA A 148 -12.00 4.27 -6.50
N LEU A 149 -12.53 3.15 -6.02
CA LEU A 149 -13.97 2.94 -5.85
C LEU A 149 -14.55 3.91 -4.82
N GLY A 150 -13.87 4.11 -3.69
CA GLY A 150 -14.27 5.06 -2.65
C GLY A 150 -14.33 6.50 -3.17
N MET A 151 -13.29 6.94 -3.91
CA MET A 151 -13.26 8.26 -4.55
C MET A 151 -14.41 8.41 -5.57
N SER A 152 -14.61 7.41 -6.43
CA SER A 152 -15.69 7.42 -7.42
C SER A 152 -17.08 7.51 -6.75
N TYR A 153 -17.28 6.77 -5.68
CA TYR A 153 -18.54 6.81 -4.92
C TYR A 153 -18.76 8.16 -4.21
N ALA A 154 -17.71 8.73 -3.63
CA ALA A 154 -17.76 10.05 -3.02
C ALA A 154 -18.15 11.14 -4.03
N LEU A 155 -17.58 11.10 -5.24
CA LEU A 155 -17.94 11.99 -6.34
C LEU A 155 -19.42 11.86 -6.72
N GLN A 156 -19.95 10.64 -6.83
CA GLN A 156 -21.37 10.40 -7.12
C GLN A 156 -22.31 10.98 -6.07
N LEU A 157 -21.85 11.00 -4.80
CA LEU A 157 -22.60 11.57 -3.68
C LEU A 157 -22.37 13.08 -3.50
N GLY A 158 -21.52 13.72 -4.31
CA GLY A 158 -21.12 15.11 -4.13
C GLY A 158 -20.40 15.36 -2.81
N ARG A 159 -19.63 14.39 -2.32
CA ARG A 159 -18.87 14.48 -1.06
C ARG A 159 -17.42 14.81 -1.33
N HIS A 160 -16.89 15.67 -0.45
CA HIS A 160 -15.48 16.01 -0.39
C HIS A 160 -14.95 15.73 1.02
N PHE A 161 -13.77 15.13 1.11
CA PHE A 161 -13.13 14.76 2.37
C PHE A 161 -11.72 15.35 2.44
N SER A 162 -11.28 15.72 3.62
CA SER A 162 -9.85 15.95 3.86
C SER A 162 -9.06 14.64 3.66
N SER A 163 -7.77 14.75 3.42
CA SER A 163 -6.90 13.59 3.23
C SER A 163 -6.92 12.64 4.44
N ASP A 164 -6.97 13.21 5.65
CA ASP A 164 -7.00 12.43 6.90
C ASP A 164 -8.35 11.73 7.13
N GLU A 165 -9.46 12.40 6.84
CA GLU A 165 -10.79 11.78 6.91
C GLU A 165 -10.89 10.62 5.93
N PHE A 166 -10.45 10.81 4.69
CA PHE A 166 -10.52 9.75 3.68
C PHE A 166 -9.67 8.55 4.05
N ARG A 167 -8.42 8.76 4.50
CA ARG A 167 -7.56 7.67 4.98
C ARG A 167 -8.17 6.94 6.19
N SER A 168 -8.73 7.68 7.14
CA SER A 168 -9.40 7.11 8.31
C SER A 168 -10.59 6.23 7.92
N MET A 169 -11.38 6.65 6.92
CA MET A 169 -12.46 5.81 6.38
C MET A 169 -11.94 4.55 5.71
N VAL A 170 -10.85 4.62 4.94
CA VAL A 170 -10.21 3.44 4.33
C VAL A 170 -9.79 2.46 5.42
N TYR A 171 -9.11 2.93 6.47
CA TYR A 171 -8.65 2.08 7.57
C TYR A 171 -9.82 1.53 8.42
N ALA A 172 -10.91 2.26 8.57
CA ALA A 172 -12.09 1.79 9.29
C ALA A 172 -12.96 0.81 8.48
N SER A 173 -12.75 0.71 7.17
CA SER A 173 -13.56 -0.16 6.28
C SER A 173 -13.08 -1.60 6.21
N VAL A 174 -11.98 -1.95 6.90
CA VAL A 174 -11.38 -3.28 6.87
C VAL A 174 -12.06 -4.26 7.85
N ASN A 175 -11.88 -5.56 7.58
CA ASN A 175 -12.20 -6.58 8.56
C ASN A 175 -11.07 -6.65 9.59
N ASP A 176 -11.40 -6.52 10.86
CA ASP A 176 -10.47 -6.71 11.97
C ASP A 176 -10.05 -8.17 12.08
N ILE A 177 -8.75 -8.42 11.98
CA ILE A 177 -8.15 -9.76 12.13
C ILE A 177 -7.28 -9.88 13.39
N ASP A 178 -7.23 -8.88 14.27
CA ASP A 178 -6.35 -8.85 15.44
C ASP A 178 -6.55 -10.07 16.36
N SER A 179 -7.79 -10.48 16.54
CA SER A 179 -8.11 -11.69 17.33
C SER A 179 -7.52 -12.99 16.76
N ARG A 180 -7.11 -12.99 15.50
CA ARG A 180 -6.46 -14.11 14.80
C ARG A 180 -4.93 -14.04 14.85
N LEU A 181 -4.36 -12.89 15.22
CA LEU A 181 -2.92 -12.65 15.32
C LEU A 181 -2.40 -13.11 16.69
N THR A 182 -2.53 -14.41 16.99
CA THR A 182 -2.09 -15.00 18.25
C THR A 182 -0.65 -15.52 18.18
N GLY A 183 0.04 -15.56 19.31
CA GLY A 183 1.38 -16.15 19.40
C GLY A 183 2.51 -15.28 18.86
N GLY A 184 2.31 -13.95 18.75
CA GLY A 184 3.34 -13.01 18.29
C GLY A 184 3.58 -13.06 16.78
N ILE A 185 2.61 -13.49 16.00
CA ILE A 185 2.69 -13.55 14.54
C ILE A 185 2.58 -12.14 13.98
N LYS A 186 3.72 -11.56 13.59
CA LYS A 186 3.84 -10.30 12.81
C LYS A 186 2.96 -9.16 13.33
N THR A 187 2.88 -9.04 14.64
CA THR A 187 2.23 -7.91 15.33
C THR A 187 3.22 -6.78 15.56
N CYS A 188 2.71 -5.55 15.69
CA CYS A 188 3.52 -4.44 16.17
C CYS A 188 4.03 -4.76 17.60
N PRO A 189 5.31 -4.42 17.94
CA PRO A 189 5.84 -4.64 19.28
C PRO A 189 5.04 -3.99 20.42
N ASP A 190 4.28 -2.95 20.09
CA ASP A 190 3.47 -2.18 21.04
C ASP A 190 2.00 -2.66 21.13
N GLY A 191 1.66 -3.79 20.50
CA GLY A 191 0.34 -4.45 20.57
C GLY A 191 -0.46 -4.30 19.31
#